data_2d5effe28da29aed55bea26ba3cf173e
#
_entry.id   2d5effe28da29aed55bea26ba3cf173e
#
_cell.length_a   1.000
_cell.length_b   1.000
_cell.length_c   1.000
_cell.angle_alpha   90.00
_cell.angle_beta   90.00
_cell.angle_gamma   90.00
#
_symmetry.space_group_name_H-M   'P 1'
#
loop_
_entity.id
_entity.type
_entity.pdbx_description
1 polymer ?
#
loop_
_entity_poly.entity_id
_entity_poly.type
_entity_poly.pdbx_seq_one_letter_code
_entity_poly.pdbx_strand_id
1 'polypeptide(L)'
;MAKAIKTLAIVSAFALVISSFGACSLPFGNNDPTTEVTTTEKQTEPTEPETTAETETETTTEAPQKIDTIKDIFADINNFPIGTAGSSAKAASLALRLIAFSNSDLAESDTLSDDIKSLTATVEDEDVYAEALYQVNSYAKKFFKGSQKDVVEIAGNSDFSLDKDYSQEKYQAVYEMLKK
;
A
#
# COMPACT_ATOMS: atom_id res chain seq x y z
N MET A 1 -18.54 -43.07 25.98
CA MET A 1 -18.01 -43.16 24.61
C MET A 1 -16.94 -42.09 24.48
N ALA A 2 -15.68 -42.50 24.50
CA ALA A 2 -14.53 -41.54 24.46
C ALA A 2 -14.15 -41.24 23.00
N LYS A 3 -14.19 -39.98 22.60
CA LYS A 3 -13.69 -39.55 21.29
C LYS A 3 -12.19 -39.31 21.37
N ALA A 4 -11.44 -40.09 20.60
CA ALA A 4 -10.01 -39.99 20.47
C ALA A 4 -9.64 -38.70 19.67
N ILE A 5 -8.85 -37.83 20.29
CA ILE A 5 -8.23 -36.65 19.66
C ILE A 5 -6.98 -37.13 18.91
N LYS A 6 -6.99 -37.03 17.57
CA LYS A 6 -5.78 -37.28 16.75
C LYS A 6 -5.00 -35.99 16.63
N THR A 7 -3.94 -35.90 17.42
CA THR A 7 -2.94 -34.82 17.33
C THR A 7 -2.04 -35.11 16.13
N LEU A 8 -2.16 -34.31 15.06
CA LEU A 8 -1.26 -34.37 13.91
C LEU A 8 -0.12 -33.37 14.16
N ALA A 9 1.05 -33.86 14.48
CA ALA A 9 2.26 -33.04 14.60
C ALA A 9 2.87 -32.82 13.18
N ILE A 10 2.76 -31.61 12.67
CA ILE A 10 3.46 -31.19 11.43
C ILE A 10 4.80 -30.63 11.84
N VAL A 11 5.87 -31.39 11.60
CA VAL A 11 7.25 -30.93 11.72
C VAL A 11 7.64 -30.26 10.41
N SER A 12 7.66 -28.93 10.38
CA SER A 12 8.16 -28.15 9.24
C SER A 12 9.67 -27.94 9.39
N ALA A 13 10.45 -28.66 8.59
CA ALA A 13 11.87 -28.40 8.43
C ALA A 13 12.08 -27.21 7.48
N PHE A 14 12.48 -26.06 8.00
CA PHE A 14 12.92 -24.91 7.20
C PHE A 14 14.36 -25.14 6.74
N ALA A 15 14.55 -25.40 5.46
CA ALA A 15 15.87 -25.38 4.82
C ALA A 15 16.20 -23.93 4.43
N LEU A 16 17.21 -23.37 5.09
CA LEU A 16 17.83 -22.08 4.76
C LEU A 16 18.67 -22.26 3.49
N VAL A 17 18.22 -21.71 2.37
CA VAL A 17 19.03 -21.54 1.16
C VAL A 17 19.61 -20.13 1.17
N ILE A 18 20.89 -20.03 1.52
CA ILE A 18 21.68 -18.80 1.40
C ILE A 18 22.24 -18.78 -0.02
N SER A 19 21.66 -17.97 -0.90
CA SER A 19 22.21 -17.69 -2.22
C SER A 19 23.05 -16.42 -2.16
N SER A 20 24.38 -16.62 -2.22
CA SER A 20 25.38 -15.58 -2.37
C SER A 20 25.32 -15.00 -3.80
N PHE A 21 24.93 -13.75 -3.95
CA PHE A 21 25.10 -13.05 -5.22
C PHE A 21 26.42 -12.29 -5.23
N GLY A 22 27.27 -12.73 -6.15
CA GLY A 22 28.60 -12.21 -6.40
C GLY A 22 28.56 -10.78 -6.94
N ALA A 23 29.57 -10.04 -6.51
CA ALA A 23 29.90 -8.70 -6.96
C ALA A 23 30.27 -8.67 -8.45
N CYS A 24 29.56 -7.90 -9.26
CA CYS A 24 30.03 -7.49 -10.58
C CYS A 24 30.67 -6.10 -10.48
N SER A 25 32.00 -6.10 -10.55
CA SER A 25 32.82 -4.90 -10.74
C SER A 25 32.65 -4.39 -12.17
N LEU A 26 32.31 -3.13 -12.34
CA LEU A 26 32.39 -2.43 -13.62
C LEU A 26 33.69 -1.63 -13.70
N PRO A 27 34.39 -1.65 -14.84
CA PRO A 27 35.64 -0.91 -14.99
C PRO A 27 35.41 0.56 -15.33
N PHE A 28 36.19 1.40 -14.67
CA PHE A 28 36.40 2.82 -14.97
C PHE A 28 36.96 2.99 -16.39
N GLY A 29 36.32 3.82 -17.19
CA GLY A 29 36.88 4.36 -18.42
C GLY A 29 37.03 5.88 -18.29
N ASN A 30 38.24 6.33 -18.02
CA ASN A 30 38.66 7.71 -18.20
C ASN A 30 38.75 8.05 -19.68
N ASN A 31 38.19 9.16 -20.11
CA ASN A 31 38.70 9.93 -21.24
C ASN A 31 38.27 11.41 -21.09
N ASP A 32 39.20 12.22 -20.65
CA ASP A 32 39.37 13.60 -21.02
C ASP A 32 40.29 13.63 -22.26
N PRO A 33 40.21 14.55 -23.22
CA PRO A 33 40.67 15.92 -23.03
C PRO A 33 39.98 17.04 -23.86
N THR A 34 39.91 18.25 -23.27
CA THR A 34 40.34 19.53 -23.80
C THR A 34 40.00 19.95 -25.24
N THR A 35 39.31 21.08 -25.43
CA THR A 35 39.68 22.20 -26.31
C THR A 35 38.70 23.36 -26.17
N GLU A 36 39.19 24.45 -25.58
CA GLU A 36 39.27 25.87 -25.98
C GLU A 36 38.00 26.61 -26.52
N VAL A 37 37.65 27.60 -25.76
CA VAL A 37 37.59 29.07 -26.00
C VAL A 37 37.04 29.53 -27.37
N THR A 38 35.98 30.31 -27.35
CA THR A 38 35.92 31.62 -28.02
C THR A 38 34.84 32.53 -27.40
N THR A 39 35.27 33.63 -26.91
CA THR A 39 34.58 34.84 -26.47
C THR A 39 33.89 35.53 -27.65
N THR A 40 32.66 36.01 -27.48
CA THR A 40 32.24 37.27 -28.10
C THR A 40 31.13 37.92 -27.29
N GLU A 41 31.45 39.02 -26.68
CA GLU A 41 30.55 40.02 -26.09
C GLU A 41 29.63 40.61 -27.17
N LYS A 42 28.36 40.85 -26.87
CA LYS A 42 27.68 42.08 -27.26
C LYS A 42 26.55 42.43 -26.31
N GLN A 43 26.81 43.46 -25.57
CA GLN A 43 25.94 44.25 -24.73
C GLN A 43 24.86 44.95 -25.54
N THR A 44 23.61 44.91 -25.11
CA THR A 44 22.66 46.02 -25.23
C THR A 44 21.51 45.84 -24.23
N GLU A 45 21.43 46.69 -23.25
CA GLU A 45 20.31 47.04 -22.39
C GLU A 45 19.64 48.28 -23.01
N PRO A 46 18.49 48.81 -22.61
CA PRO A 46 17.40 48.34 -21.74
C PRO A 46 16.00 48.45 -22.35
N THR A 47 15.00 47.89 -21.74
CA THR A 47 13.67 48.54 -21.53
C THR A 47 12.78 47.62 -20.71
N GLU A 48 12.46 48.04 -19.50
CA GLU A 48 11.34 47.57 -18.70
C GLU A 48 10.01 47.98 -19.33
N PRO A 49 8.96 47.18 -19.26
CA PRO A 49 7.92 47.52 -18.29
C PRO A 49 7.41 46.32 -17.47
N GLU A 50 7.13 46.62 -16.22
CA GLU A 50 6.36 45.83 -15.27
C GLU A 50 5.11 45.22 -15.90
N THR A 51 5.01 43.90 -15.82
CA THR A 51 3.72 43.24 -15.89
C THR A 51 3.61 42.32 -14.69
N THR A 52 2.78 42.75 -13.76
CA THR A 52 2.28 41.99 -12.64
C THR A 52 1.68 40.70 -13.15
N ALA A 53 2.40 39.58 -13.04
CA ALA A 53 1.86 38.26 -13.25
C ALA A 53 1.25 37.81 -11.93
N GLU A 54 -0.09 37.87 -11.86
CA GLU A 54 -0.88 37.13 -10.86
C GLU A 54 -0.45 35.67 -10.95
N THR A 55 0.14 35.18 -9.86
CA THR A 55 0.36 33.76 -9.67
C THR A 55 -1.01 33.13 -9.43
N GLU A 56 -1.65 32.64 -10.48
CA GLU A 56 -2.75 31.71 -10.35
C GLU A 56 -2.19 30.46 -9.67
N THR A 57 -2.50 30.32 -8.40
CA THR A 57 -2.34 29.06 -7.67
C THR A 57 -3.32 28.08 -8.30
N GLU A 58 -2.82 27.27 -9.24
CA GLU A 58 -3.58 26.11 -9.71
C GLU A 58 -3.80 25.21 -8.51
N THR A 59 -4.99 25.33 -7.91
CA THR A 59 -5.52 24.33 -6.99
C THR A 59 -5.84 23.11 -7.84
N THR A 60 -4.89 22.19 -7.94
CA THR A 60 -5.12 20.86 -8.50
C THR A 60 -6.21 20.21 -7.66
N THR A 61 -7.45 20.30 -8.11
CA THR A 61 -8.57 19.55 -7.53
C THR A 61 -8.36 18.10 -7.90
N GLU A 62 -7.67 17.33 -7.04
CA GLU A 62 -7.61 15.88 -7.16
C GLU A 62 -9.04 15.34 -7.24
N ALA A 63 -9.30 14.50 -8.24
CA ALA A 63 -10.57 13.80 -8.32
C ALA A 63 -10.78 13.00 -7.03
N PRO A 64 -11.98 13.05 -6.41
CA PRO A 64 -12.23 12.39 -5.14
C PRO A 64 -11.95 10.89 -5.28
N GLN A 65 -11.01 10.37 -4.49
CA GLN A 65 -10.71 8.94 -4.45
C GLN A 65 -11.98 8.19 -4.06
N LYS A 66 -12.45 7.30 -4.94
CA LYS A 66 -13.61 6.47 -4.63
C LYS A 66 -13.25 5.53 -3.47
N ILE A 67 -13.93 5.70 -2.35
CA ILE A 67 -13.74 4.85 -1.17
C ILE A 67 -14.67 3.64 -1.29
N ASP A 68 -14.09 2.44 -1.19
CA ASP A 68 -14.86 1.20 -1.20
C ASP A 68 -15.68 1.03 0.09
N THR A 69 -16.79 0.33 -0.02
CA THR A 69 -17.58 -0.04 1.17
C THR A 69 -16.92 -1.19 1.92
N ILE A 70 -17.25 -1.36 3.19
CA ILE A 70 -16.75 -2.51 3.98
C ILE A 70 -17.20 -3.85 3.38
N LYS A 71 -18.37 -3.88 2.73
CA LYS A 71 -18.88 -5.07 2.05
C LYS A 71 -18.00 -5.48 0.86
N ASP A 72 -17.55 -4.50 0.06
CA ASP A 72 -16.68 -4.76 -1.08
C ASP A 72 -15.30 -5.26 -0.63
N ILE A 73 -14.74 -4.63 0.41
CA ILE A 73 -13.47 -5.04 1.00
C ILE A 73 -13.57 -6.43 1.60
N PHE A 74 -14.63 -6.72 2.35
CA PHE A 74 -14.89 -8.04 2.93
C PHE A 74 -15.00 -9.11 1.86
N ALA A 75 -15.78 -8.87 0.80
CA ALA A 75 -15.93 -9.83 -0.29
C ALA A 75 -14.58 -10.21 -0.92
N ASP A 76 -13.71 -9.23 -1.10
CA ASP A 76 -12.36 -9.45 -1.63
C ASP A 76 -11.43 -10.19 -0.66
N ILE A 77 -11.58 -9.99 0.65
CA ILE A 77 -10.84 -10.73 1.68
C ILE A 77 -11.34 -12.19 1.74
N ASN A 78 -12.65 -12.38 1.73
CA ASN A 78 -13.28 -13.73 1.79
C ASN A 78 -12.96 -14.59 0.55
N ASN A 79 -12.69 -13.95 -0.61
CA ASN A 79 -12.29 -14.61 -1.85
C ASN A 79 -10.80 -14.42 -2.16
N PHE A 80 -9.96 -14.30 -1.13
CA PHE A 80 -8.56 -14.00 -1.31
C PHE A 80 -7.78 -15.18 -1.91
N PRO A 81 -6.99 -14.98 -3.00
CA PRO A 81 -6.26 -16.04 -3.66
C PRO A 81 -4.96 -16.37 -2.93
N ILE A 82 -5.02 -17.22 -1.90
CA ILE A 82 -3.84 -17.60 -1.12
C ILE A 82 -2.86 -18.40 -1.97
N GLY A 83 -1.55 -18.08 -1.81
CA GLY A 83 -0.46 -18.84 -2.43
C GLY A 83 -0.33 -18.69 -3.94
N THR A 84 -1.06 -17.79 -4.56
CA THR A 84 -0.98 -17.53 -6.01
C THR A 84 -0.01 -16.41 -6.36
N ALA A 85 0.45 -16.38 -7.61
CA ALA A 85 1.15 -15.22 -8.15
C ALA A 85 0.22 -14.00 -8.07
N GLY A 86 0.68 -12.91 -7.44
CA GLY A 86 -0.11 -11.69 -7.26
C GLY A 86 -0.84 -11.58 -5.92
N SER A 87 -0.82 -12.61 -5.06
CA SER A 87 -1.41 -12.51 -3.71
C SER A 87 -0.83 -11.34 -2.91
N SER A 88 0.47 -11.06 -3.06
CA SER A 88 1.12 -9.91 -2.41
C SER A 88 0.56 -8.57 -2.88
N ALA A 89 0.36 -8.38 -4.18
CA ALA A 89 -0.23 -7.16 -4.74
C ALA A 89 -1.69 -7.00 -4.29
N LYS A 90 -2.46 -8.10 -4.29
CA LYS A 90 -3.84 -8.10 -3.80
C LYS A 90 -3.91 -7.76 -2.31
N ALA A 91 -3.02 -8.33 -1.47
CA ALA A 91 -2.96 -8.03 -0.05
C ALA A 91 -2.58 -6.58 0.23
N ALA A 92 -1.61 -6.04 -0.51
CA ALA A 92 -1.22 -4.63 -0.41
C ALA A 92 -2.37 -3.71 -0.83
N SER A 93 -3.04 -4.00 -1.94
CA SER A 93 -4.21 -3.25 -2.41
C SER A 93 -5.34 -3.26 -1.38
N LEU A 94 -5.68 -4.42 -0.81
CA LEU A 94 -6.69 -4.53 0.24
C LEU A 94 -6.30 -3.78 1.52
N ALA A 95 -5.01 -3.77 1.87
CA ALA A 95 -4.51 -3.00 3.01
C ALA A 95 -4.76 -1.50 2.81
N LEU A 96 -4.44 -0.95 1.62
CA LEU A 96 -4.67 0.45 1.29
C LEU A 96 -6.17 0.80 1.31
N ARG A 97 -7.00 -0.05 0.73
CA ARG A 97 -8.46 0.13 0.70
C ARG A 97 -9.05 0.13 2.12
N LEU A 98 -8.61 -0.80 2.99
CA LEU A 98 -9.05 -0.86 4.37
C LEU A 98 -8.55 0.34 5.19
N ILE A 99 -7.31 0.82 4.94
CA ILE A 99 -6.79 2.05 5.54
C ILE A 99 -7.64 3.25 5.12
N ALA A 100 -7.94 3.40 3.82
CA ALA A 100 -8.75 4.50 3.32
C ALA A 100 -10.17 4.45 3.89
N PHE A 101 -10.81 3.27 3.89
CA PHE A 101 -12.13 3.06 4.48
C PHE A 101 -12.16 3.43 5.96
N SER A 102 -11.22 2.92 6.76
CA SER A 102 -11.16 3.14 8.20
C SER A 102 -10.98 4.62 8.58
N ASN A 103 -10.48 5.43 7.66
CA ASN A 103 -10.25 6.85 7.85
C ASN A 103 -11.29 7.74 7.12
N SER A 104 -12.38 7.15 6.68
CA SER A 104 -13.50 7.85 6.03
C SER A 104 -14.71 7.93 6.95
N ASP A 105 -15.65 8.79 6.59
CA ASP A 105 -16.94 8.93 7.27
C ASP A 105 -17.76 7.63 7.24
N LEU A 106 -17.50 6.75 6.26
CA LEU A 106 -18.16 5.45 6.17
C LEU A 106 -17.85 4.54 7.36
N ALA A 107 -16.66 4.68 7.95
CA ALA A 107 -16.26 3.93 9.12
C ALA A 107 -16.82 4.47 10.43
N GLU A 108 -17.44 5.65 10.43
CA GLU A 108 -18.06 6.28 11.59
C GLU A 108 -19.56 5.93 11.73
N SER A 109 -20.07 5.03 10.87
CA SER A 109 -21.46 4.58 10.93
C SER A 109 -21.76 3.79 12.21
N ASP A 110 -22.85 4.10 12.86
CA ASP A 110 -23.34 3.40 14.05
C ASP A 110 -23.67 1.91 13.77
N THR A 111 -23.92 1.56 12.50
CA THR A 111 -24.23 0.17 12.09
C THR A 111 -23.00 -0.64 11.70
N LEU A 112 -21.82 -0.03 11.60
CA LEU A 112 -20.63 -0.68 11.09
C LEU A 112 -20.30 -2.00 11.80
N SER A 113 -20.39 -2.02 13.12
CA SER A 113 -20.11 -3.21 13.93
C SER A 113 -21.06 -4.37 13.62
N ASP A 114 -22.36 -4.07 13.47
CA ASP A 114 -23.38 -5.07 13.15
C ASP A 114 -23.26 -5.55 11.70
N ASP A 115 -22.92 -4.65 10.79
CA ASP A 115 -22.67 -4.97 9.38
C ASP A 115 -21.46 -5.92 9.25
N ILE A 116 -20.34 -5.62 9.90
CA ILE A 116 -19.15 -6.47 9.90
C ILE A 116 -19.46 -7.83 10.54
N LYS A 117 -20.17 -7.85 11.66
CA LYS A 117 -20.56 -9.09 12.33
C LYS A 117 -21.43 -9.97 11.44
N SER A 118 -22.36 -9.36 10.71
CA SER A 118 -23.21 -10.07 9.76
C SER A 118 -22.41 -10.64 8.60
N LEU A 119 -21.44 -9.89 8.08
CA LEU A 119 -20.53 -10.32 7.01
C LEU A 119 -19.63 -11.47 7.48
N THR A 120 -18.97 -11.32 8.64
CA THR A 120 -18.07 -12.35 9.16
C THR A 120 -18.78 -13.67 9.51
N ALA A 121 -20.06 -13.61 9.82
CA ALA A 121 -20.89 -14.82 10.01
C ALA A 121 -21.07 -15.65 8.73
N THR A 122 -20.81 -15.07 7.55
CA THR A 122 -20.92 -15.77 6.24
C THR A 122 -19.61 -16.42 5.78
N VAL A 123 -18.52 -16.31 6.56
CA VAL A 123 -17.24 -16.92 6.22
C VAL A 123 -17.35 -18.43 6.27
N GLU A 124 -17.09 -19.08 5.12
CA GLU A 124 -17.16 -20.54 4.97
C GLU A 124 -15.84 -21.22 5.34
N ASP A 125 -14.71 -20.63 4.94
CA ASP A 125 -13.36 -21.13 5.22
C ASP A 125 -12.63 -20.17 6.15
N GLU A 126 -12.64 -20.48 7.44
CA GLU A 126 -12.05 -19.62 8.49
C GLU A 126 -10.54 -19.54 8.38
N ASP A 127 -9.86 -20.59 7.93
CA ASP A 127 -8.40 -20.63 7.81
C ASP A 127 -7.93 -19.75 6.65
N VAL A 128 -8.61 -19.83 5.49
CA VAL A 128 -8.35 -18.96 4.33
C VAL A 128 -8.62 -17.50 4.67
N TYR A 129 -9.73 -17.23 5.33
CA TYR A 129 -10.08 -15.87 5.74
C TYR A 129 -9.07 -15.27 6.73
N ALA A 130 -8.66 -16.04 7.73
CA ALA A 130 -7.68 -15.60 8.73
C ALA A 130 -6.31 -15.34 8.10
N GLU A 131 -5.85 -16.18 7.17
CA GLU A 131 -4.61 -15.98 6.44
C GLU A 131 -4.67 -14.74 5.55
N ALA A 132 -5.79 -14.51 4.85
CA ALA A 132 -6.02 -13.30 4.06
C ALA A 132 -5.92 -12.04 4.93
N LEU A 133 -6.62 -12.01 6.06
CA LEU A 133 -6.55 -10.91 7.02
C LEU A 133 -5.13 -10.70 7.55
N TYR A 134 -4.40 -11.77 7.84
CA TYR A 134 -3.02 -11.68 8.28
C TYR A 134 -2.14 -11.02 7.22
N GLN A 135 -2.25 -11.41 5.96
CA GLN A 135 -1.48 -10.82 4.86
C GLN A 135 -1.83 -9.35 4.66
N VAL A 136 -3.11 -8.98 4.65
CA VAL A 136 -3.59 -7.59 4.57
C VAL A 136 -2.98 -6.76 5.72
N ASN A 137 -3.08 -7.24 6.95
CA ASN A 137 -2.53 -6.54 8.12
C ASN A 137 -1.00 -6.40 8.08
N SER A 138 -0.30 -7.36 7.48
CA SER A 138 1.15 -7.27 7.29
C SER A 138 1.55 -6.07 6.44
N TYR A 139 0.81 -5.80 5.34
CA TYR A 139 1.04 -4.62 4.50
C TYR A 139 0.59 -3.32 5.16
N ALA A 140 -0.54 -3.32 5.87
CA ALA A 140 -0.94 -2.15 6.64
C ALA A 140 0.10 -1.77 7.72
N LYS A 141 0.67 -2.75 8.42
CA LYS A 141 1.77 -2.51 9.36
C LYS A 141 3.01 -1.92 8.68
N LYS A 142 3.38 -2.36 7.48
CA LYS A 142 4.47 -1.75 6.71
C LYS A 142 4.16 -0.30 6.37
N PHE A 143 2.93 -0.02 5.93
CA PHE A 143 2.46 1.33 5.63
C PHE A 143 2.65 2.28 6.83
N PHE A 144 2.12 1.92 8.00
CA PHE A 144 2.22 2.74 9.21
C PHE A 144 3.65 2.81 9.80
N LYS A 145 4.54 1.90 9.43
CA LYS A 145 5.97 1.94 9.81
C LYS A 145 6.86 2.76 8.87
N GLY A 146 6.28 3.46 7.90
CA GLY A 146 6.99 4.36 7.01
C GLY A 146 7.30 3.83 5.61
N SER A 147 6.89 2.59 5.27
CA SER A 147 7.04 2.02 3.92
C SER A 147 5.81 2.31 3.03
N GLN A 148 5.23 3.49 3.12
CA GLN A 148 4.00 3.85 2.41
C GLN A 148 4.14 3.73 0.89
N LYS A 149 5.23 4.29 0.33
CA LYS A 149 5.50 4.25 -1.12
C LYS A 149 5.67 2.82 -1.62
N ASP A 150 6.39 1.98 -0.88
CA ASP A 150 6.61 0.58 -1.27
C ASP A 150 5.28 -0.20 -1.29
N VAL A 151 4.40 0.06 -0.31
CA VAL A 151 3.09 -0.62 -0.26
C VAL A 151 2.20 -0.18 -1.42
N VAL A 152 2.20 1.11 -1.78
CA VAL A 152 1.46 1.67 -2.93
C VAL A 152 1.99 1.08 -4.24
N GLU A 153 3.31 0.97 -4.41
CA GLU A 153 3.94 0.37 -5.58
C GLU A 153 3.58 -1.12 -5.73
N ILE A 154 3.70 -1.90 -4.65
CA ILE A 154 3.33 -3.32 -4.64
C ILE A 154 1.84 -3.51 -4.96
N ALA A 155 0.98 -2.62 -4.47
CA ALA A 155 -0.45 -2.65 -4.73
C ALA A 155 -0.81 -2.28 -6.17
N GLY A 156 0.11 -1.62 -6.91
CA GLY A 156 -0.18 -1.05 -8.22
C GLY A 156 -1.23 0.07 -8.19
N ASN A 157 -1.34 0.78 -7.06
CA ASN A 157 -2.36 1.81 -6.83
C ASN A 157 -1.70 3.19 -6.75
N SER A 158 -1.31 3.72 -7.91
CA SER A 158 -0.67 5.05 -8.02
C SER A 158 -1.56 6.21 -7.55
N ASP A 159 -2.88 5.99 -7.54
CA ASP A 159 -3.86 7.02 -7.19
C ASP A 159 -4.15 7.09 -5.68
N PHE A 160 -3.46 6.25 -4.89
CA PHE A 160 -3.60 6.32 -3.44
C PHE A 160 -2.91 7.57 -2.90
N SER A 161 -3.67 8.46 -2.26
CA SER A 161 -3.15 9.72 -1.72
C SER A 161 -2.26 9.44 -0.51
N LEU A 162 -0.98 9.81 -0.63
CA LEU A 162 -0.01 9.75 0.49
C LEU A 162 0.04 11.03 1.31
N ASP A 163 -0.65 12.10 0.88
CA ASP A 163 -0.67 13.40 1.54
C ASP A 163 -1.70 13.49 2.67
N LYS A 164 -2.51 12.43 2.83
CA LYS A 164 -3.50 12.32 3.90
C LYS A 164 -2.89 11.69 5.14
N ASP A 165 -3.24 12.24 6.30
CA ASP A 165 -2.97 11.61 7.58
C ASP A 165 -3.94 10.44 7.81
N TYR A 166 -3.40 9.22 7.80
CA TYR A 166 -4.16 8.02 8.12
C TYR A 166 -3.90 7.59 9.56
N SER A 167 -4.95 7.48 10.36
CA SER A 167 -4.87 7.00 11.73
C SER A 167 -4.71 5.49 11.79
N GLN A 168 -3.61 5.03 12.38
CA GLN A 168 -3.40 3.61 12.67
C GLN A 168 -4.44 3.08 13.66
N GLU A 169 -4.92 3.90 14.60
CA GLU A 169 -5.93 3.49 15.59
C GLU A 169 -7.27 3.20 14.94
N LYS A 170 -7.72 4.08 14.01
CA LYS A 170 -8.94 3.86 13.24
C LYS A 170 -8.85 2.57 12.41
N TYR A 171 -7.72 2.36 11.72
CA TYR A 171 -7.47 1.12 11.01
C TYR A 171 -7.55 -0.09 11.94
N GLN A 172 -6.86 -0.06 13.07
CA GLN A 172 -6.83 -1.18 14.01
C GLN A 172 -8.22 -1.51 14.55
N ALA A 173 -9.05 -0.50 14.83
CA ALA A 173 -10.41 -0.72 15.29
C ALA A 173 -11.25 -1.51 14.28
N VAL A 174 -11.22 -1.13 12.99
CA VAL A 174 -11.95 -1.85 11.93
C VAL A 174 -11.37 -3.25 11.70
N TYR A 175 -10.03 -3.37 11.71
CA TYR A 175 -9.36 -4.66 11.57
C TYR A 175 -9.75 -5.65 12.68
N GLU A 176 -9.83 -5.21 13.94
CA GLU A 176 -10.24 -6.07 15.06
C GLU A 176 -11.72 -6.50 14.94
N MET A 177 -12.59 -5.68 14.36
CA MET A 177 -13.98 -6.08 14.08
C MET A 177 -14.06 -7.17 12.99
N LEU A 178 -13.14 -7.16 12.02
CA LEU A 178 -13.07 -8.18 10.95
C LEU A 178 -12.48 -9.51 11.44
N LYS A 179 -11.77 -9.52 12.57
CA LYS A 179 -11.29 -10.76 13.18
C LYS A 179 -12.45 -11.51 13.80
N LYS A 180 -12.54 -12.78 13.46
CA LYS A 180 -13.57 -13.69 13.93
C LYS A 180 -13.19 -14.35 15.24
#